data_37af478c924a9c4900c4a4cdd15cd261
#
_entry.id   37af478c924a9c4900c4a4cdd15cd261
#
_cell.length_a   1.000
_cell.length_b   1.000
_cell.length_c   1.000
_cell.angle_alpha   90.00
_cell.angle_beta   90.00
_cell.angle_gamma   90.00
#
_symmetry.space_group_name_H-M   'P 1'
#
loop_
_entity.id
_entity.type
_entity.pdbx_description
1 polymer ?
#
loop_
_entity_poly.entity_id
_entity_poly.type
_entity_poly.pdbx_seq_one_letter_code
_entity_poly.pdbx_strand_id
1 'polypeptide(L)'
;MRMLQENGRRTNRDMAQALGIAPSTCLERIRSLRERGILTGFHAEADLAAIGRGLQAVIAVRVRPPTRAVIEAFQAFLERMPEVISLFVLTGNDDFLVHVAVRDTDHLHAVVLDKLTMRPELADVRTSVVYGHMRKKVIGPT
;
A
#
# COMPACT_ATOMS: atom_id res chain seq x y z
N MET A 1 -4.40 -20.66 3.06
CA MET A 1 -4.19 -19.21 2.88
C MET A 1 -4.62 -18.39 4.09
N ARG A 2 -5.84 -18.51 4.59
CA ARG A 2 -6.35 -17.76 5.76
C ARG A 2 -5.37 -17.71 6.95
N MET A 3 -4.86 -18.87 7.37
CA MET A 3 -3.91 -18.97 8.50
C MET A 3 -2.64 -18.15 8.31
N LEU A 4 -2.14 -18.04 7.06
CA LEU A 4 -0.97 -17.19 6.71
C LEU A 4 -1.31 -15.70 6.70
N GLN A 5 -2.55 -15.32 6.35
CA GLN A 5 -3.01 -13.94 6.44
C GLN A 5 -3.23 -13.51 7.90
N GLU A 6 -3.68 -14.42 8.76
CA GLU A 6 -3.82 -14.16 10.20
C GLU A 6 -2.45 -14.02 10.89
N ASN A 7 -1.51 -14.90 10.54
CA ASN A 7 -0.16 -14.90 11.10
C ASN A 7 0.85 -15.46 10.09
N GLY A 8 1.59 -14.58 9.43
CA GLY A 8 2.62 -14.92 8.44
C GLY A 8 3.85 -15.64 9.02
N ARG A 9 4.00 -15.68 10.36
CA ARG A 9 5.10 -16.37 11.06
C ARG A 9 4.73 -17.78 11.52
N ARG A 10 3.50 -18.25 11.25
CA ARG A 10 3.08 -19.60 11.61
C ARG A 10 3.93 -20.64 10.89
N THR A 11 4.41 -21.64 11.63
CA THR A 11 5.27 -22.67 11.05
C THR A 11 4.48 -23.63 10.16
N ASN A 12 5.17 -24.24 9.19
CA ASN A 12 4.56 -25.27 8.34
C ASN A 12 4.00 -26.44 9.16
N ARG A 13 4.69 -26.81 10.24
CA ARG A 13 4.28 -27.89 11.14
C ARG A 13 2.96 -27.56 11.84
N ASP A 14 2.83 -26.34 12.39
CA ASP A 14 1.61 -25.91 13.08
C ASP A 14 0.42 -25.85 12.14
N MET A 15 0.65 -25.37 10.90
CA MET A 15 -0.38 -25.32 9.87
C MET A 15 -0.81 -26.72 9.42
N ALA A 16 0.14 -27.62 9.20
CA ALA A 16 -0.13 -29.01 8.83
C ALA A 16 -0.96 -29.73 9.90
N GLN A 17 -0.58 -29.56 11.16
CA GLN A 17 -1.30 -30.10 12.30
C GLN A 17 -2.74 -29.56 12.37
N ALA A 18 -2.91 -28.24 12.27
CA ALA A 18 -4.22 -27.60 12.32
C ALA A 18 -5.15 -27.99 11.15
N LEU A 19 -4.56 -28.40 10.02
CA LEU A 19 -5.30 -28.84 8.82
C LEU A 19 -5.48 -30.37 8.75
N GLY A 20 -4.87 -31.14 9.66
CA GLY A 20 -4.90 -32.59 9.62
C GLY A 20 -4.22 -33.21 8.42
N ILE A 21 -3.14 -32.60 7.91
CA ILE A 21 -2.39 -33.05 6.73
C ILE A 21 -0.91 -33.26 7.05
N ALA A 22 -0.20 -33.99 6.17
CA ALA A 22 1.25 -34.15 6.29
C ALA A 22 1.98 -32.82 6.10
N PRO A 23 3.10 -32.56 6.81
CA PRO A 23 3.91 -31.36 6.64
C PRO A 23 4.41 -31.15 5.20
N SER A 24 4.76 -32.20 4.47
CA SER A 24 5.13 -32.16 3.06
C SER A 24 3.99 -31.61 2.20
N THR A 25 2.80 -32.15 2.37
CA THR A 25 1.59 -31.70 1.66
C THR A 25 1.27 -30.22 1.96
N CYS A 26 1.44 -29.79 3.21
CA CYS A 26 1.26 -28.40 3.59
C CYS A 26 2.28 -27.49 2.87
N LEU A 27 3.54 -27.89 2.83
CA LEU A 27 4.61 -27.15 2.16
C LEU A 27 4.36 -27.03 0.65
N GLU A 28 3.94 -28.12 -0.01
CA GLU A 28 3.59 -28.12 -1.42
C GLU A 28 2.42 -27.16 -1.73
N ARG A 29 1.40 -27.14 -0.89
CA ARG A 29 0.27 -26.20 -1.03
C ARG A 29 0.71 -24.74 -0.90
N ILE A 30 1.60 -24.43 0.04
CA ILE A 30 2.17 -23.06 0.19
C ILE A 30 2.97 -22.69 -1.05
N ARG A 31 3.81 -23.62 -1.56
CA ARG A 31 4.59 -23.38 -2.79
C ARG A 31 3.67 -23.10 -3.97
N SER A 32 2.64 -23.92 -4.17
CA SER A 32 1.63 -23.71 -5.22
C SER A 32 0.93 -22.36 -5.13
N LEU A 33 0.58 -21.89 -3.91
CA LEU A 33 -0.01 -20.56 -3.72
C LEU A 33 0.94 -19.44 -4.14
N ARG A 34 2.25 -19.61 -3.92
CA ARG A 34 3.29 -18.65 -4.36
C ARG A 34 3.48 -18.67 -5.88
N GLU A 35 3.63 -19.85 -6.46
CA GLU A 35 3.83 -20.02 -7.90
C GLU A 35 2.65 -19.48 -8.72
N ARG A 36 1.44 -19.62 -8.19
CA ARG A 36 0.21 -19.06 -8.78
C ARG A 36 0.01 -17.57 -8.50
N GLY A 37 0.92 -16.91 -7.79
CA GLY A 37 0.81 -15.50 -7.44
C GLY A 37 -0.31 -15.16 -6.44
N ILE A 38 -0.95 -16.17 -5.84
CA ILE A 38 -2.02 -15.97 -4.85
C ILE A 38 -1.45 -15.48 -3.51
N LEU A 39 -0.27 -15.97 -3.17
CA LEU A 39 0.50 -15.50 -2.02
C LEU A 39 1.68 -14.68 -2.54
N THR A 40 1.55 -13.36 -2.45
CA THR A 40 2.50 -12.39 -3.02
C THR A 40 3.69 -12.09 -2.11
N GLY A 41 3.57 -12.33 -0.80
CA GLY A 41 4.66 -12.09 0.14
C GLY A 41 4.24 -12.18 1.60
N PHE A 42 5.22 -11.93 2.47
CA PHE A 42 5.05 -11.78 3.91
C PHE A 42 5.70 -10.46 4.32
N HIS A 43 4.93 -9.59 4.95
CA HIS A 43 5.38 -8.27 5.35
C HIS A 43 5.07 -8.02 6.82
N ALA A 44 6.00 -7.37 7.52
CA ALA A 44 5.75 -6.84 8.84
C ALA A 44 4.94 -5.53 8.73
N GLU A 45 3.94 -5.36 9.59
CA GLU A 45 3.30 -4.07 9.78
C GLU A 45 4.06 -3.27 10.84
N ALA A 46 4.32 -1.99 10.56
CA ALA A 46 4.87 -1.05 11.52
C ALA A 46 3.77 -0.11 12.01
N ASP A 47 3.80 0.24 13.28
CA ASP A 47 2.98 1.32 13.82
C ASP A 47 3.57 2.65 13.33
N LEU A 48 2.83 3.35 12.48
CA LEU A 48 3.27 4.60 11.87
C LEU A 48 3.52 5.70 12.90
N ALA A 49 2.71 5.77 13.96
CA ALA A 49 2.90 6.75 15.03
C ALA A 49 4.18 6.45 15.83
N ALA A 50 4.45 5.18 16.13
CA ALA A 50 5.66 4.75 16.84
C ALA A 50 6.96 5.05 16.07
N ILE A 51 6.90 5.11 14.73
CA ILE A 51 8.05 5.50 13.88
C ILE A 51 8.03 6.99 13.49
N GLY A 52 7.25 7.83 14.21
CA GLY A 52 7.23 9.27 14.02
C GLY A 52 6.41 9.75 12.80
N ARG A 53 5.47 8.94 12.31
CA ARG A 53 4.59 9.26 11.16
C ARG A 53 3.12 9.22 11.56
N GLY A 54 2.76 9.94 12.64
CA GLY A 54 1.44 9.88 13.26
C GLY A 54 0.32 10.57 12.47
N LEU A 55 0.64 11.47 11.54
CA LEU A 55 -0.34 12.14 10.69
C LEU A 55 -0.44 11.43 9.34
N GLN A 56 -1.63 11.00 8.99
CA GLN A 56 -1.91 10.39 7.70
C GLN A 56 -2.83 11.29 6.87
N ALA A 57 -2.63 11.34 5.57
CA ALA A 57 -3.49 12.05 4.64
C ALA A 57 -3.65 11.27 3.34
N VAL A 58 -4.77 11.51 2.67
CA VAL A 58 -5.03 11.04 1.31
C VAL A 58 -5.03 12.25 0.40
N ILE A 59 -4.20 12.22 -0.64
CA ILE A 59 -4.01 13.28 -1.60
C ILE A 59 -4.54 12.79 -2.95
N ALA A 60 -5.62 13.42 -3.42
CA ALA A 60 -6.13 13.23 -4.76
C ALA A 60 -5.37 14.15 -5.72
N VAL A 61 -4.84 13.58 -6.79
CA VAL A 61 -3.96 14.27 -7.74
C VAL A 61 -4.49 14.09 -9.15
N ARG A 62 -4.48 15.19 -9.92
CA ARG A 62 -4.72 15.19 -11.36
C ARG A 62 -3.52 15.75 -12.11
N VAL A 63 -3.13 15.09 -13.20
CA VAL A 63 -2.01 15.52 -14.06
C VAL A 63 -2.49 15.89 -15.46
N ARG A 64 -1.73 16.76 -16.13
CA ARG A 64 -1.99 17.19 -17.51
C ARG A 64 -0.67 17.35 -18.29
N PRO A 65 -0.60 16.90 -19.56
CA PRO A 65 -1.62 16.10 -20.24
C PRO A 65 -1.69 14.66 -19.68
N PRO A 66 -2.85 13.98 -19.70
CA PRO A 66 -2.99 12.62 -19.13
C PRO A 66 -2.52 11.57 -20.14
N THR A 67 -1.30 11.68 -20.61
CA THR A 67 -0.69 10.68 -21.48
C THR A 67 -0.08 9.56 -20.66
N ARG A 68 0.05 8.36 -21.27
CA ARG A 68 0.69 7.21 -20.62
C ARG A 68 2.07 7.59 -20.03
N ALA A 69 2.91 8.27 -20.81
CA ALA A 69 4.25 8.66 -20.39
C ALA A 69 4.22 9.58 -19.15
N VAL A 70 3.31 10.55 -19.10
CA VAL A 70 3.14 11.43 -17.95
C VAL A 70 2.65 10.67 -16.71
N ILE A 71 1.66 9.80 -16.88
CA ILE A 71 1.13 8.97 -15.78
C ILE A 71 2.22 8.07 -15.21
N GLU A 72 2.96 7.33 -16.06
CA GLU A 72 4.03 6.43 -15.62
C GLU A 72 5.19 7.19 -14.96
N ALA A 73 5.59 8.34 -15.49
CA ALA A 73 6.63 9.18 -14.91
C ALA A 73 6.22 9.75 -13.54
N PHE A 74 4.98 10.21 -13.41
CA PHE A 74 4.46 10.75 -12.17
C PHE A 74 4.28 9.64 -11.11
N GLN A 75 3.80 8.45 -11.51
CA GLN A 75 3.75 7.28 -10.64
C GLN A 75 5.14 6.93 -10.10
N ALA A 76 6.15 6.83 -10.97
CA ALA A 76 7.52 6.54 -10.56
C ALA A 76 8.12 7.62 -9.63
N PHE A 77 7.71 8.88 -9.77
CA PHE A 77 8.06 9.94 -8.85
C PHE A 77 7.43 9.72 -7.47
N LEU A 78 6.12 9.44 -7.41
CA LEU A 78 5.39 9.18 -6.16
C LEU A 78 5.94 7.95 -5.41
N GLU A 79 6.26 6.88 -6.12
CA GLU A 79 6.82 5.64 -5.54
C GLU A 79 8.17 5.85 -4.84
N ARG A 80 8.94 6.88 -5.24
CA ARG A 80 10.22 7.22 -4.61
C ARG A 80 10.06 8.13 -3.39
N MET A 81 8.89 8.69 -3.16
CA MET A 81 8.65 9.58 -2.02
C MET A 81 8.54 8.76 -0.74
N PRO A 82 9.39 8.99 0.28
CA PRO A 82 9.37 8.21 1.51
C PRO A 82 8.11 8.40 2.35
N GLU A 83 7.36 9.46 2.10
CA GLU A 83 6.10 9.75 2.78
C GLU A 83 4.94 8.89 2.24
N VAL A 84 5.05 8.39 1.01
CA VAL A 84 4.01 7.58 0.37
C VAL A 84 4.00 6.17 0.94
N ILE A 85 2.85 5.74 1.43
CA ILE A 85 2.63 4.40 1.98
C ILE A 85 1.70 3.54 1.12
N SER A 86 0.89 4.18 0.28
CA SER A 86 0.03 3.49 -0.71
C SER A 86 -0.30 4.43 -1.85
N LEU A 87 -0.45 3.87 -3.04
CA LEU A 87 -0.76 4.60 -4.26
C LEU A 87 -1.79 3.84 -5.07
N PHE A 88 -2.82 4.56 -5.52
CA PHE A 88 -3.80 4.07 -6.50
C PHE A 88 -3.70 4.92 -7.76
N VAL A 89 -3.63 4.25 -8.90
CA VAL A 89 -3.85 4.87 -10.22
C VAL A 89 -5.31 4.69 -10.57
N LEU A 90 -5.99 5.77 -10.90
CA LEU A 90 -7.44 5.79 -11.03
C LEU A 90 -7.88 6.13 -12.46
N THR A 91 -9.11 5.77 -12.75
CA THR A 91 -9.88 6.31 -13.89
C THR A 91 -10.95 7.26 -13.33
N GLY A 92 -11.19 8.38 -14.00
CA GLY A 92 -12.22 9.35 -13.58
C GLY A 92 -11.69 10.76 -13.40
N ASN A 93 -12.16 11.45 -12.37
CA ASN A 93 -11.81 12.85 -12.13
C ASN A 93 -10.38 13.06 -11.66
N ASP A 94 -9.84 12.11 -10.94
CA ASP A 94 -8.47 12.11 -10.44
C ASP A 94 -7.68 10.99 -11.10
N ASP A 95 -6.38 11.22 -11.32
CA ASP A 95 -5.49 10.23 -11.90
C ASP A 95 -4.82 9.37 -10.82
N PHE A 96 -4.60 9.97 -9.62
CA PHE A 96 -3.98 9.28 -8.50
C PHE A 96 -4.70 9.57 -7.18
N LEU A 97 -4.71 8.57 -6.32
CA LEU A 97 -5.00 8.73 -4.91
C LEU A 97 -3.79 8.25 -4.12
N VAL A 98 -3.14 9.18 -3.43
CA VAL A 98 -1.86 8.97 -2.75
C VAL A 98 -2.08 8.97 -1.25
N HIS A 99 -1.85 7.84 -0.57
CA HIS A 99 -1.90 7.77 0.88
C HIS A 99 -0.50 8.03 1.43
N VAL A 100 -0.37 9.09 2.22
CA VAL A 100 0.89 9.51 2.83
C VAL A 100 0.84 9.41 4.35
N ALA A 101 2.01 9.19 4.95
CA ALA A 101 2.20 9.26 6.39
C ALA A 101 3.38 10.20 6.69
N VAL A 102 3.13 11.21 7.51
CA VAL A 102 4.05 12.30 7.84
C VAL A 102 4.08 12.54 9.35
N ARG A 103 5.01 13.35 9.84
CA ARG A 103 5.15 13.66 11.26
C ARG A 103 4.00 14.51 11.79
N ASP A 104 3.69 15.60 11.07
CA ASP A 104 2.83 16.69 11.48
C ASP A 104 2.25 17.44 10.26
N THR A 105 1.48 18.47 10.52
CA THR A 105 0.86 19.32 9.50
C THR A 105 1.88 20.12 8.68
N ASP A 106 2.97 20.57 9.28
CA ASP A 106 4.00 21.32 8.58
C ASP A 106 4.73 20.42 7.58
N HIS A 107 5.02 19.17 7.98
CA HIS A 107 5.56 18.17 7.06
C HIS A 107 4.57 17.83 5.93
N LEU A 108 3.28 17.71 6.22
CA LEU A 108 2.25 17.50 5.19
C LEU A 108 2.22 18.67 4.19
N HIS A 109 2.27 19.89 4.71
CA HIS A 109 2.30 21.11 3.90
C HIS A 109 3.53 21.15 2.97
N ALA A 110 4.71 20.82 3.50
CA ALA A 110 5.95 20.71 2.71
C ALA A 110 5.84 19.63 1.63
N VAL A 111 5.25 18.47 1.92
CA VAL A 111 5.02 17.41 0.92
C VAL A 111 4.16 17.94 -0.24
N VAL A 112 3.09 18.65 0.06
CA VAL A 112 2.19 19.18 -0.96
C VAL A 112 2.85 20.32 -1.73
N LEU A 113 3.38 21.35 -1.06
CA LEU A 113 3.88 22.55 -1.72
C LEU A 113 5.28 22.38 -2.34
N ASP A 114 6.20 21.75 -1.59
CA ASP A 114 7.60 21.72 -2.04
C ASP A 114 7.90 20.54 -2.97
N LYS A 115 7.05 19.48 -2.93
CA LYS A 115 7.26 18.29 -3.75
C LYS A 115 6.21 18.16 -4.86
N LEU A 116 4.91 18.15 -4.51
CA LEU A 116 3.85 17.90 -5.50
C LEU A 116 3.60 19.12 -6.40
N THR A 117 3.37 20.32 -5.82
CA THR A 117 3.04 21.49 -6.62
C THR A 117 4.21 22.04 -7.46
N MET A 118 5.42 21.61 -7.17
CA MET A 118 6.59 21.92 -8.00
C MET A 118 6.64 21.11 -9.31
N ARG A 119 5.77 20.13 -9.46
CA ARG A 119 5.71 19.32 -10.68
C ARG A 119 4.89 20.02 -11.76
N PRO A 120 5.48 20.28 -12.94
CA PRO A 120 4.81 21.03 -14.00
C PRO A 120 3.57 20.32 -14.57
N GLU A 121 3.53 18.98 -14.49
CA GLU A 121 2.40 18.20 -14.92
C GLU A 121 1.23 18.17 -13.92
N LEU A 122 1.40 18.67 -12.69
CA LEU A 122 0.33 18.72 -11.70
C LEU A 122 -0.73 19.75 -12.13
N ALA A 123 -1.96 19.30 -12.33
CA ALA A 123 -3.09 20.16 -12.70
C ALA A 123 -3.99 20.49 -11.51
N ASP A 124 -4.16 19.55 -10.58
CA ASP A 124 -4.98 19.74 -9.38
C ASP A 124 -4.50 18.82 -8.26
N VAL A 125 -4.63 19.30 -7.03
CA VAL A 125 -4.29 18.53 -5.82
C VAL A 125 -5.27 18.87 -4.70
N ARG A 126 -5.84 17.84 -4.09
CA ARG A 126 -6.74 17.95 -2.93
C ARG A 126 -6.26 17.02 -1.83
N THR A 127 -6.10 17.57 -0.64
CA THR A 127 -5.58 16.84 0.52
C THR A 127 -6.69 16.68 1.57
N SER A 128 -6.86 15.46 2.05
CA SER A 128 -7.76 15.10 3.15
C SER A 128 -6.99 14.41 4.26
N VAL A 129 -7.10 14.93 5.48
CA VAL A 129 -6.49 14.28 6.66
C VAL A 129 -7.32 13.04 7.02
N VAL A 130 -6.64 11.94 7.32
CA VAL A 130 -7.25 10.66 7.68
C VAL A 130 -7.49 10.62 9.19
N TYR A 131 -8.75 10.55 9.60
CA TYR A 131 -9.13 10.34 11.00
C TYR A 131 -9.10 8.87 11.43
N GLY A 132 -9.26 7.97 10.50
CA GLY A 132 -9.24 6.54 10.76
C GLY A 132 -9.03 5.73 9.49
N HIS A 133 -8.25 4.66 9.60
CA HIS A 133 -8.00 3.74 8.51
C HIS A 133 -8.15 2.31 9.02
N MET A 134 -8.92 1.51 8.29
CA MET A 134 -9.10 0.10 8.58
C MET A 134 -8.70 -0.74 7.37
N ARG A 135 -7.78 -1.66 7.57
CA ARG A 135 -7.38 -2.66 6.58
C ARG A 135 -7.81 -4.05 7.03
N LYS A 136 -8.56 -4.74 6.20
CA LYS A 136 -8.95 -6.12 6.47
C LYS A 136 -7.76 -7.05 6.24
N LYS A 137 -7.30 -7.73 7.30
CA LYS A 137 -6.11 -8.62 7.24
C LYS A 137 -6.39 -9.92 6.50
N VAL A 138 -7.60 -10.44 6.61
CA VAL A 138 -8.01 -11.71 6.01
C VAL A 138 -9.02 -11.44 4.90
N ILE A 139 -8.64 -11.81 3.68
CA ILE A 139 -9.49 -11.71 2.49
C ILE A 139 -9.62 -13.12 1.90
N GLY A 140 -10.87 -13.61 1.79
CA GLY A 140 -11.17 -14.89 1.14
C GLY A 140 -11.42 -14.73 -0.36
N PRO A 141 -11.40 -15.84 -1.11
CA PRO A 141 -11.91 -15.84 -2.48
C PRO A 141 -13.41 -15.52 -2.50
N THR A 142 -13.86 -14.91 -3.57
CA THR A 142 -15.29 -14.70 -3.89
C THR A 142 -15.87 -15.98 -4.48
#